data_dab9ef195e3f6bc15c8271de84f10d66
#
_entry.id   dab9ef195e3f6bc15c8271de84f10d66
#
_cell.length_a   1.000
_cell.length_b   1.000
_cell.length_c   1.000
_cell.angle_alpha   90.00
_cell.angle_beta   90.00
_cell.angle_gamma   90.00
#
_symmetry.space_group_name_H-M   'P 1'
#
loop_
_entity.id
_entity.type
_entity.pdbx_description
1 polymer ?
#
loop_
_entity_poly.entity_id
_entity_poly.type
_entity_poly.pdbx_seq_one_letter_code
_entity_poly.pdbx_strand_id
1 'polypeptide(L)'
;MNAIEIRDLSKSFRGMYAVDHLSMTVPQGAIYGFIGENGSGKSTTEKLICGHLVPDGGEIRLFGRDYTDPGVRVRVGALIENAGCFPGSSVYQNLMMQAINLGLEDRDGEIRRVLKIVRME
;
A
#
# COMPACT_ATOMS: atom_id res chain seq x y z
N MET A 1 9.38 16.90 -4.43
CA MET A 1 9.76 15.51 -4.09
C MET A 1 8.68 14.54 -4.52
N ASN A 2 9.05 13.39 -5.03
CA ASN A 2 8.10 12.39 -5.46
C ASN A 2 7.76 11.43 -4.31
N ALA A 3 6.47 11.14 -4.16
CA ALA A 3 6.01 10.14 -3.19
C ALA A 3 6.29 8.73 -3.70
N ILE A 4 6.08 8.49 -4.99
CA ILE A 4 6.33 7.19 -5.61
C ILE A 4 7.16 7.39 -6.87
N GLU A 5 8.22 6.60 -7.01
CA GLU A 5 9.02 6.52 -8.22
C GLU A 5 9.18 5.06 -8.59
N ILE A 6 8.76 4.70 -9.79
CA ILE A 6 8.85 3.34 -10.31
C ILE A 6 9.65 3.39 -11.62
N ARG A 7 10.67 2.54 -11.75
CA ARG A 7 11.51 2.45 -12.95
C ARG A 7 11.60 1.01 -13.42
N ASP A 8 11.21 0.79 -14.66
CA ASP A 8 11.29 -0.50 -15.36
C ASP A 8 10.77 -1.68 -14.54
N LEU A 9 9.67 -1.45 -13.82
CA LEU A 9 9.08 -2.46 -12.96
C LEU A 9 8.50 -3.59 -13.79
N SER A 10 8.88 -4.81 -13.47
CA SER A 10 8.36 -5.99 -14.14
C SER A 10 8.00 -7.07 -13.15
N LYS A 11 6.89 -7.76 -13.41
CA LYS A 11 6.43 -8.91 -12.64
C LYS A 11 5.72 -9.87 -13.57
N SER A 12 6.17 -11.12 -13.57
CA SER A 12 5.55 -12.17 -14.37
C SER A 12 5.07 -13.31 -13.48
N PHE A 13 4.06 -14.00 -13.97
CA PHE A 13 3.54 -15.24 -13.38
C PHE A 13 3.41 -16.27 -14.48
N ARG A 14 4.07 -17.41 -14.31
CA ARG A 14 4.04 -18.53 -15.27
C ARG A 14 4.37 -18.07 -16.71
N GLY A 15 5.39 -17.23 -16.85
CA GLY A 15 5.85 -16.74 -18.13
C GLY A 15 5.03 -15.62 -18.74
N MET A 16 3.98 -15.15 -18.07
CA MET A 16 3.17 -14.03 -18.54
C MET A 16 3.42 -12.79 -17.67
N TYR A 17 3.69 -11.67 -18.31
CA TYR A 17 3.92 -10.42 -17.59
C TYR A 17 2.59 -9.82 -17.11
N ALA A 18 2.44 -9.68 -15.79
CA ALA A 18 1.37 -8.87 -15.20
C ALA A 18 1.75 -7.38 -15.22
N VAL A 19 3.04 -7.08 -15.04
CA VAL A 19 3.61 -5.73 -15.17
C VAL A 19 4.85 -5.86 -16.03
N ASP A 20 4.95 -5.05 -17.09
CA ASP A 20 6.01 -5.14 -18.08
C ASP A 20 6.69 -3.79 -18.27
N HIS A 21 7.88 -3.63 -17.66
CA HIS A 21 8.72 -2.44 -17.75
C HIS A 21 7.98 -1.13 -17.47
N LEU A 22 7.14 -1.14 -16.42
CA LEU A 22 6.36 0.04 -16.02
C LEU A 22 7.27 1.08 -15.35
N SER A 23 7.17 2.32 -15.83
CA SER A 23 7.80 3.46 -15.18
C SER A 23 6.74 4.52 -14.92
N MET A 24 6.71 5.04 -13.70
CA MET A 24 5.78 6.10 -13.32
C MET A 24 6.32 6.89 -12.13
N THR A 25 5.81 8.10 -12.00
CA THR A 25 6.20 9.01 -10.92
C THR A 25 4.94 9.66 -10.36
N VAL A 26 4.79 9.64 -9.04
CA VAL A 26 3.69 10.30 -8.35
C VAL A 26 4.28 11.38 -7.45
N PRO A 27 4.01 12.68 -7.73
CA PRO A 27 4.50 13.76 -6.87
C PRO A 27 3.86 13.71 -5.49
N GLN A 28 4.59 14.19 -4.50
CA GLN A 28 4.06 14.32 -3.15
C GLN A 28 2.90 15.30 -3.14
N GLY A 29 1.82 14.95 -2.43
CA GLY A 29 0.62 15.78 -2.33
C GLY A 29 -0.35 15.65 -3.50
N ALA A 30 -0.04 14.82 -4.50
CA ALA A 30 -0.90 14.63 -5.66
C ALA A 30 -1.96 13.56 -5.42
N ILE A 31 -3.07 13.69 -6.12
CA ILE A 31 -4.04 12.60 -6.31
C ILE A 31 -3.78 12.06 -7.71
N TYR A 32 -3.35 10.81 -7.79
CA TYR A 32 -2.91 10.21 -9.03
C TYR A 32 -3.88 9.10 -9.46
N GLY A 33 -4.50 9.28 -10.63
CA GLY A 33 -5.39 8.28 -11.20
C GLY A 33 -4.60 7.17 -11.89
N PHE A 34 -4.82 5.93 -11.46
CA PHE A 34 -4.19 4.76 -12.04
C PHE A 34 -5.27 3.85 -12.60
N ILE A 35 -5.59 4.09 -13.88
CA ILE A 35 -6.77 3.53 -14.54
C ILE A 35 -6.35 2.47 -15.56
N GLY A 36 -7.11 1.40 -15.63
CA GLY A 36 -6.95 0.34 -16.61
C GLY A 36 -8.02 -0.72 -16.44
N GLU A 37 -8.13 -1.59 -17.43
CA GLU A 37 -9.09 -2.70 -17.38
C GLU A 37 -8.66 -3.76 -16.35
N ASN A 38 -9.58 -4.60 -15.93
CA ASN A 38 -9.28 -5.75 -15.10
C ASN A 38 -8.25 -6.64 -15.83
N GLY A 39 -7.21 -7.04 -15.08
CA GLY A 39 -6.13 -7.83 -15.67
C GLY A 39 -5.02 -7.00 -16.33
N SER A 40 -5.09 -5.66 -16.27
CA SER A 40 -4.07 -4.78 -16.85
C SER A 40 -2.84 -4.59 -15.96
N GLY A 41 -2.79 -5.21 -14.78
CA GLY A 41 -1.67 -5.11 -13.86
C GLY A 41 -1.80 -4.08 -12.75
N LYS A 42 -2.96 -3.42 -12.61
CA LYS A 42 -3.19 -2.42 -11.56
C LYS A 42 -3.01 -3.00 -10.16
N SER A 43 -3.75 -4.05 -9.84
CA SER A 43 -3.67 -4.70 -8.52
C SER A 43 -2.28 -5.29 -8.26
N THR A 44 -1.65 -5.84 -9.29
CA THR A 44 -0.29 -6.37 -9.17
C THR A 44 0.70 -5.26 -8.83
N THR A 45 0.60 -4.11 -9.52
CA THR A 45 1.44 -2.95 -9.25
C THR A 45 1.24 -2.44 -7.82
N GLU A 46 -0.01 -2.33 -7.37
CA GLU A 46 -0.32 -1.92 -5.99
C GLU A 46 0.26 -2.88 -4.96
N LYS A 47 0.15 -4.19 -5.20
CA LYS A 47 0.73 -5.22 -4.32
C LYS A 47 2.26 -5.15 -4.27
N LEU A 48 2.90 -4.82 -5.39
CA LEU A 48 4.34 -4.61 -5.43
C LEU A 48 4.76 -3.40 -4.60
N ILE A 49 4.06 -2.28 -4.76
CA ILE A 49 4.33 -1.05 -3.98
C ILE A 49 4.15 -1.32 -2.49
N CYS A 50 3.12 -2.08 -2.12
CA CYS A 50 2.82 -2.41 -0.72
C CYS A 50 3.70 -3.54 -0.15
N GLY A 51 4.56 -4.13 -0.96
CA GLY A 51 5.46 -5.18 -0.49
C GLY A 51 4.83 -6.56 -0.35
N HIS A 52 3.61 -6.76 -0.87
CA HIS A 52 2.94 -8.07 -0.86
C HIS A 52 3.49 -9.02 -1.92
N LEU A 53 4.16 -8.48 -2.93
CA LEU A 53 4.84 -9.23 -3.99
C LEU A 53 6.24 -8.69 -4.15
N VAL A 54 7.14 -9.52 -4.66
CA VAL A 54 8.52 -9.13 -4.97
C VAL A 54 8.64 -8.89 -6.48
N PRO A 55 9.17 -7.75 -6.94
CA PRO A 55 9.36 -7.52 -8.35
C PRO A 55 10.40 -8.47 -8.94
N ASP A 56 10.21 -8.84 -10.20
CA ASP A 56 11.20 -9.60 -10.96
C ASP A 56 12.30 -8.70 -11.53
N GLY A 57 11.98 -7.43 -11.73
CA GLY A 57 12.94 -6.44 -12.19
C GLY A 57 12.47 -5.03 -11.93
N GLY A 58 13.37 -4.07 -12.05
CA GLY A 58 13.08 -2.67 -11.81
C GLY A 58 13.24 -2.25 -10.37
N GLU A 59 12.86 -1.01 -10.09
CA GLU A 59 12.94 -0.48 -8.73
C GLU A 59 11.70 0.33 -8.36
N ILE A 60 11.41 0.35 -7.07
CA ILE A 60 10.34 1.15 -6.46
C ILE A 60 10.95 1.96 -5.34
N ARG A 61 10.76 3.29 -5.40
CA ARG A 61 11.16 4.20 -4.34
C ARG A 61 9.93 4.91 -3.80
N LEU A 62 9.85 4.99 -2.48
CA LEU A 62 8.80 5.71 -1.76
C LEU A 62 9.47 6.83 -0.97
N PHE A 63 9.06 8.07 -1.22
CA PHE A 63 9.65 9.26 -0.57
C PHE A 63 11.19 9.29 -0.69
N GLY A 64 11.72 8.88 -1.86
CA GLY A 64 13.16 8.88 -2.14
C GLY A 64 13.94 7.73 -1.55
N ARG A 65 13.29 6.78 -0.88
CA ARG A 65 13.92 5.62 -0.26
C ARG A 65 13.43 4.33 -0.90
N ASP A 66 14.20 3.26 -0.74
CA ASP A 66 13.78 1.94 -1.19
C ASP A 66 12.43 1.56 -0.54
N TYR A 67 11.54 0.94 -1.31
CA TYR A 67 10.21 0.60 -0.83
C TYR A 67 10.21 -0.39 0.34
N THR A 68 11.30 -1.11 0.57
CA THR A 68 11.44 -2.06 1.68
C THR A 68 11.91 -1.41 2.98
N ASP A 69 12.29 -0.13 2.95
CA ASP A 69 12.73 0.58 4.15
C ASP A 69 11.61 0.64 5.19
N PRO A 70 11.81 0.09 6.41
CA PRO A 70 10.77 0.09 7.44
C PRO A 70 10.25 1.49 7.79
N GLY A 71 11.10 2.50 7.74
CA GLY A 71 10.70 3.88 8.02
C GLY A 71 9.74 4.45 6.99
N VAL A 72 9.78 3.93 5.77
CA VAL A 72 8.85 4.30 4.70
C VAL A 72 7.59 3.46 4.75
N ARG A 73 7.72 2.17 5.05
CA ARG A 73 6.58 1.24 5.08
C ARG A 73 5.47 1.69 6.03
N VAL A 74 5.82 2.26 7.18
CA VAL A 74 4.84 2.76 8.16
C VAL A 74 4.06 3.97 7.65
N ARG A 75 4.51 4.62 6.57
CA ARG A 75 3.84 5.76 5.95
C ARG A 75 2.86 5.37 4.84
N VAL A 76 2.75 4.08 4.52
CA VAL A 76 1.92 3.58 3.43
C VAL A 76 0.66 2.97 3.98
N GLY A 77 -0.50 3.48 3.56
CA GLY A 77 -1.79 2.86 3.78
C GLY A 77 -2.32 2.33 2.46
N ALA A 78 -2.97 1.17 2.48
CA ALA A 78 -3.48 0.56 1.28
C ALA A 78 -4.81 -0.14 1.50
N LEU A 79 -5.66 -0.06 0.48
CA LEU A 79 -6.89 -0.84 0.39
C LEU A 79 -6.91 -1.46 -1.00
N ILE A 80 -6.55 -2.73 -1.07
CA ILE A 80 -6.43 -3.46 -2.34
C ILE A 80 -7.49 -4.56 -2.37
N GLU A 81 -8.40 -4.48 -3.31
CA GLU A 81 -9.50 -5.45 -3.54
C GLU A 81 -10.47 -5.55 -2.36
N ASN A 82 -10.02 -6.00 -1.20
CA ASN A 82 -10.83 -6.19 0.00
C ASN A 82 -10.19 -5.51 1.20
N ALA A 83 -11.03 -5.12 2.17
CA ALA A 83 -10.57 -4.46 3.38
C ALA A 83 -9.71 -5.36 4.29
N GLY A 84 -9.80 -6.68 4.14
CA GLY A 84 -8.99 -7.60 4.95
C GLY A 84 -9.33 -7.60 6.43
N CYS A 85 -10.60 -7.42 6.77
CA CYS A 85 -11.06 -7.42 8.16
C CYS A 85 -11.29 -8.81 8.69
N PHE A 86 -11.24 -8.95 10.03
CA PHE A 86 -11.68 -10.16 10.71
C PHE A 86 -13.16 -10.02 11.08
N PRO A 87 -14.07 -10.72 10.37
CA PRO A 87 -15.52 -10.49 10.57
C PRO A 87 -16.05 -10.92 11.94
N GLY A 88 -15.35 -11.80 12.65
CA GLY A 88 -15.72 -12.22 13.99
C GLY A 88 -15.29 -11.25 15.10
N SER A 89 -14.59 -10.19 14.74
CA SER A 89 -14.07 -9.20 15.69
C SER A 89 -14.76 -7.85 15.49
N SER A 90 -14.82 -7.05 16.54
CA SER A 90 -15.38 -5.70 16.47
C SER A 90 -14.47 -4.76 15.63
N VAL A 91 -15.01 -3.60 15.27
CA VAL A 91 -14.24 -2.55 14.60
C VAL A 91 -13.03 -2.16 15.45
N TYR A 92 -13.23 -1.95 16.74
CA TYR A 92 -12.15 -1.62 17.67
C TYR A 92 -11.05 -2.69 17.68
N GLN A 93 -11.44 -3.96 17.75
CA GLN A 93 -10.48 -5.07 17.75
C GLN A 93 -9.69 -5.16 16.45
N ASN A 94 -10.33 -4.94 15.31
CA ASN A 94 -9.64 -4.89 14.01
C ASN A 94 -8.62 -3.76 13.98
N LEU A 95 -9.00 -2.57 14.44
CA LEU A 95 -8.09 -1.43 14.50
C LEU A 95 -6.95 -1.65 15.50
N MET A 96 -7.22 -2.33 16.62
CA MET A 96 -6.18 -2.67 17.60
C MET A 96 -5.12 -3.59 16.99
N MET A 97 -5.53 -4.57 16.19
CA MET A 97 -4.58 -5.45 15.49
C MET A 97 -3.68 -4.66 14.54
N GLN A 98 -4.24 -3.70 13.81
CA GLN A 98 -3.46 -2.82 12.95
C GLN A 98 -2.51 -1.92 13.75
N ALA A 99 -2.97 -1.36 14.85
CA ALA A 99 -2.16 -0.51 15.72
C ALA A 99 -0.95 -1.27 16.29
N ILE A 100 -1.15 -2.52 16.65
CA ILE A 100 -0.07 -3.38 17.13
C ILE A 100 0.93 -3.65 16.01
N ASN A 101 0.46 -3.97 14.81
CA ASN A 101 1.33 -4.24 13.66
C ASN A 101 2.15 -3.02 13.26
N LEU A 102 1.58 -1.81 13.39
CA LEU A 102 2.28 -0.56 13.10
C LEU A 102 3.20 -0.10 14.23
N GLY A 103 3.15 -0.75 15.39
CA GLY A 103 3.98 -0.38 16.53
C GLY A 103 3.61 0.94 17.18
N LEU A 104 2.33 1.32 17.13
CA LEU A 104 1.85 2.58 17.72
C LEU A 104 1.92 2.54 19.23
N GLU A 105 2.36 3.65 19.84
CA GLU A 105 2.49 3.78 21.30
C GLU A 105 1.13 4.02 21.97
N ASP A 106 0.40 5.05 21.51
CA ASP A 106 -0.93 5.39 22.04
C ASP A 106 -2.02 4.75 21.16
N ARG A 107 -2.16 3.44 21.27
CA ARG A 107 -3.08 2.67 20.42
C ARG A 107 -4.53 3.08 20.60
N ASP A 108 -5.01 3.18 21.84
CA ASP A 108 -6.38 3.55 22.12
C ASP A 108 -6.70 4.97 21.63
N GLY A 109 -5.80 5.92 21.88
CA GLY A 109 -5.96 7.30 21.41
C GLY A 109 -6.04 7.40 19.89
N GLU A 110 -5.17 6.67 19.19
CA GLU A 110 -5.17 6.64 17.72
C GLU A 110 -6.43 5.98 17.16
N ILE A 111 -6.87 4.89 17.76
CA ILE A 111 -8.12 4.21 17.36
C ILE A 111 -9.30 5.15 17.52
N ARG A 112 -9.41 5.84 18.65
CA ARG A 112 -10.49 6.80 18.90
C ARG A 112 -10.44 7.97 17.93
N ARG A 113 -9.24 8.46 17.60
CA ARG A 113 -9.05 9.52 16.62
C ARG A 113 -9.57 9.10 15.25
N VAL A 114 -9.22 7.90 14.79
CA VAL A 114 -9.66 7.37 13.49
C VAL A 114 -11.17 7.15 13.47
N LEU A 115 -11.75 6.57 14.53
CA LEU A 115 -13.18 6.34 14.61
C LEU A 115 -13.97 7.66 14.56
N LYS A 116 -13.44 8.71 15.17
CA LYS A 116 -14.05 10.04 15.11
C LYS A 116 -14.03 10.60 13.68
N ILE A 117 -12.92 10.43 12.98
CA ILE A 117 -12.79 10.90 11.58
C ILE A 117 -13.87 10.27 10.70
N VAL A 118 -14.12 8.97 10.87
CA VAL A 118 -15.10 8.22 10.05
C VAL A 118 -16.49 8.18 10.70
N ARG A 119 -16.70 8.89 11.80
CA ARG A 119 -17.98 9.00 12.52
C ARG A 119 -18.53 7.66 13.01
N MET A 120 -17.67 6.83 13.56
CA MET A 120 -18.02 5.54 14.15
C MET A 120 -17.66 5.45 15.64
N GLU A 121 -17.57 6.59 16.31
CA GLU A 121 -17.27 6.65 17.73
C GLU A 121 -18.44 6.23 18.63
#